data_513b3340606437f1d8cbd5d79b86a2fe
#
_entry.id   513b3340606437f1d8cbd5d79b86a2fe
#
_cell.length_a   1.000
_cell.length_b   1.000
_cell.length_c   1.000
_cell.angle_alpha   90.00
_cell.angle_beta   90.00
_cell.angle_gamma   90.00
#
_symmetry.space_group_name_H-M   'P 1'
#
loop_
_entity.id
_entity.type
_entity.pdbx_description
1 polymer ?
#
loop_
_entity_poly.entity_id
_entity_poly.type
_entity_poly.pdbx_seq_one_letter_code
_entity_poly.pdbx_strand_id
1 'polypeptide(L)'
;MFGPGRYVPDPTEGITKVEDLPAPQLRFYSRDCKQTPGPRCGHGAPRHTGGQRTLHDLGDLYTDRPVHLVVAFSSHYCDTCQRHFNIDLSDLAPPGGHYTNRVIDLAVRVVVEDGLPYRPASWHLWRDHRVFVPFATIQNWVEAGGKKGAGPYPRHVLGVGT
;
A
#
# COMPACT_ATOMS: atom_id res chain seq x y z
N MET A 1 20.42 -17.34 -8.75
CA MET A 1 19.15 -17.88 -9.16
C MET A 1 18.32 -18.34 -7.99
N PHE A 2 17.07 -18.64 -8.19
CA PHE A 2 16.14 -19.00 -7.12
C PHE A 2 16.32 -20.44 -6.71
N GLY A 3 16.31 -20.69 -5.40
CA GLY A 3 16.43 -22.04 -4.87
C GLY A 3 15.19 -22.88 -5.11
N PRO A 4 15.27 -24.19 -4.85
CA PRO A 4 14.10 -25.06 -4.95
C PRO A 4 12.99 -24.56 -4.06
N GLY A 5 11.75 -24.67 -4.56
CA GLY A 5 10.57 -24.23 -3.83
C GLY A 5 10.31 -22.74 -3.87
N ARG A 6 11.19 -21.96 -4.47
CA ARG A 6 10.94 -20.53 -4.65
C ARG A 6 10.19 -20.29 -5.95
N TYR A 7 9.12 -19.55 -5.82
CA TYR A 7 8.35 -19.14 -6.98
C TYR A 7 8.81 -17.77 -7.43
N VAL A 8 9.01 -17.63 -8.73
CA VAL A 8 9.39 -16.35 -9.33
C VAL A 8 8.29 -15.94 -10.29
N PRO A 9 7.69 -14.78 -10.08
CA PRO A 9 6.71 -14.28 -11.03
C PRO A 9 7.34 -14.10 -12.41
N ASP A 10 6.71 -14.67 -13.40
CA ASP A 10 7.13 -14.53 -14.79
C ASP A 10 6.12 -13.63 -15.49
N PRO A 11 6.55 -12.55 -16.13
CA PRO A 11 5.61 -11.65 -16.80
C PRO A 11 4.81 -12.34 -17.92
N THR A 12 5.32 -13.42 -18.49
CA THR A 12 4.61 -14.15 -19.54
C THR A 12 3.60 -15.14 -18.97
N GLU A 13 3.88 -15.71 -17.82
CA GLU A 13 3.02 -16.69 -17.17
C GLU A 13 2.07 -16.04 -16.16
N GLY A 14 2.54 -14.99 -15.52
CA GLY A 14 1.82 -14.32 -14.47
C GLY A 14 1.86 -15.10 -13.16
N ILE A 15 1.41 -14.46 -12.11
CA ILE A 15 1.24 -15.10 -10.82
C ILE A 15 -0.24 -15.42 -10.69
N THR A 16 -0.55 -16.69 -10.57
CA THR A 16 -1.93 -17.14 -10.49
C THR A 16 -2.36 -17.52 -9.09
N LYS A 17 -1.39 -17.79 -8.20
CA LYS A 17 -1.70 -18.23 -6.84
C LYS A 17 -0.85 -17.48 -5.84
N VAL A 18 -1.49 -16.93 -4.84
CA VAL A 18 -0.80 -16.24 -3.73
C VAL A 18 0.06 -17.24 -2.94
N GLU A 19 -0.38 -18.47 -2.85
CA GLU A 19 0.33 -19.54 -2.11
C GLU A 19 1.71 -19.84 -2.72
N ASP A 20 1.91 -19.53 -3.97
CA ASP A 20 3.18 -19.76 -4.65
C ASP A 20 4.24 -18.71 -4.27
N LEU A 21 3.83 -17.65 -3.59
CA LEU A 21 4.76 -16.63 -3.14
C LEU A 21 5.47 -17.07 -1.86
N PRO A 22 6.71 -16.62 -1.62
CA PRO A 22 7.37 -16.86 -0.34
C PRO A 22 6.54 -16.31 0.82
N ALA A 23 6.63 -16.96 1.97
CA ALA A 23 5.92 -16.51 3.16
C ALA A 23 6.35 -15.09 3.53
N PRO A 24 5.40 -14.21 3.81
CA PRO A 24 5.72 -12.81 4.12
C PRO A 24 6.34 -12.68 5.51
N GLN A 25 7.16 -11.66 5.64
CA GLN A 25 7.64 -11.17 6.91
C GLN A 25 6.61 -10.17 7.43
N LEU A 26 6.20 -10.34 8.70
CA LEU A 26 5.19 -9.45 9.28
C LEU A 26 5.88 -8.35 10.07
N ARG A 27 5.40 -7.13 9.88
CA ARG A 27 5.82 -5.97 10.66
C ARG A 27 4.58 -5.33 11.26
N PHE A 28 4.67 -4.96 12.53
CA PHE A 28 3.50 -4.49 13.27
C PHE A 28 3.63 -3.01 13.60
N TYR A 29 2.55 -2.28 13.30
CA TYR A 29 2.41 -0.87 13.65
C TYR A 29 1.17 -0.71 14.49
N SER A 30 1.20 0.25 15.42
CA SER A 30 0.04 0.58 16.22
C SER A 30 -0.36 2.03 16.02
N ARG A 31 -1.60 2.23 15.65
CA ARG A 31 -2.28 3.51 15.60
C ARG A 31 -3.56 3.41 16.42
N ASP A 32 -3.50 2.69 17.55
CA ASP A 32 -4.62 2.55 18.46
C ASP A 32 -4.45 3.57 19.56
N CYS A 33 -5.23 4.64 19.49
CA CYS A 33 -5.14 5.77 20.40
C CYS A 33 -6.40 5.85 21.24
N LYS A 34 -6.24 6.37 22.47
CA LYS A 34 -7.41 6.58 23.34
C LYS A 34 -8.28 7.71 22.86
N GLN A 35 -7.70 8.69 22.20
CA GLN A 35 -8.40 9.87 21.74
C GLN A 35 -7.71 10.45 20.52
N THR A 36 -8.48 10.98 19.58
CA THR A 36 -7.95 11.65 18.41
C THR A 36 -8.88 12.81 18.02
N PRO A 37 -8.38 13.83 17.33
CA PRO A 37 -9.25 14.94 16.93
C PRO A 37 -10.34 14.48 15.96
N GLY A 38 -11.54 15.01 16.14
CA GLY A 38 -12.64 14.79 15.20
C GLY A 38 -12.30 15.35 13.83
N PRO A 39 -12.80 14.72 12.75
CA PRO A 39 -12.39 15.08 11.40
C PRO A 39 -12.83 16.47 10.95
N ARG A 40 -13.83 17.03 11.59
CA ARG A 40 -14.36 18.36 11.22
C ARG A 40 -14.22 19.40 12.31
N CYS A 41 -14.42 18.98 13.56
CA CYS A 41 -14.47 19.92 14.67
C CYS A 41 -13.15 20.07 15.41
N GLY A 42 -12.24 19.12 15.28
CA GLY A 42 -10.96 19.12 15.98
C GLY A 42 -11.04 18.79 17.46
N HIS A 43 -12.23 18.57 18.00
CA HIS A 43 -12.39 18.16 19.38
C HIS A 43 -11.96 16.71 19.58
N GLY A 44 -11.45 16.39 20.76
CA GLY A 44 -11.03 15.04 21.07
C GLY A 44 -12.19 14.05 20.99
N ALA A 45 -12.04 13.02 20.20
CA ALA A 45 -13.01 11.94 20.06
C ALA A 45 -12.48 10.68 20.73
N PRO A 46 -13.22 10.11 21.69
CA PRO A 46 -12.74 8.93 22.41
C PRO A 46 -12.78 7.68 21.53
N ARG A 47 -11.95 6.71 21.93
CA ARG A 47 -11.89 5.42 21.29
C ARG A 47 -13.21 4.68 21.49
N HIS A 48 -13.75 4.15 20.40
CA HIS A 48 -14.95 3.34 20.44
C HIS A 48 -14.63 1.86 20.31
N THR A 49 -13.84 1.50 19.31
CA THR A 49 -13.43 0.12 19.08
C THR A 49 -12.08 0.11 18.34
N GLY A 50 -11.58 -1.06 18.03
CA GLY A 50 -10.33 -1.21 17.32
C GLY A 50 -10.43 -2.26 16.24
N GLY A 51 -9.45 -2.27 15.35
CA GLY A 51 -9.34 -3.24 14.29
C GLY A 51 -7.92 -3.40 13.82
N GLN A 52 -7.74 -4.28 12.84
CA GLN A 52 -6.46 -4.49 12.20
C GLN A 52 -6.62 -4.42 10.69
N ARG A 53 -5.55 -3.97 10.05
CA ARG A 53 -5.50 -3.87 8.60
C ARG A 53 -4.14 -4.37 8.15
N THR A 54 -4.12 -5.22 7.13
CA THR A 54 -2.87 -5.74 6.58
C THR A 54 -2.61 -5.08 5.25
N LEU A 55 -1.40 -4.54 5.10
CA LEU A 55 -0.98 -3.84 3.89
C LEU A 55 0.24 -4.53 3.30
N HIS A 56 0.27 -4.65 1.97
CA HIS A 56 1.46 -5.10 1.26
C HIS A 56 2.43 -3.94 1.14
N ASP A 57 3.64 -4.12 1.65
CA ASP A 57 4.69 -3.11 1.61
C ASP A 57 5.84 -3.59 0.73
N LEU A 58 6.84 -2.74 0.55
CA LEU A 58 8.06 -3.12 -0.13
C LEU A 58 8.72 -4.25 0.65
N GLY A 59 9.22 -5.24 -0.09
CA GLY A 59 9.81 -6.43 0.53
C GLY A 59 11.16 -6.16 1.14
N ASP A 60 11.63 -7.17 1.87
CA ASP A 60 12.94 -7.15 2.50
C ASP A 60 13.93 -7.88 1.61
N LEU A 61 14.87 -7.13 1.04
CA LEU A 61 15.86 -7.70 0.12
C LEU A 61 16.93 -8.54 0.83
N TYR A 62 17.11 -8.33 2.12
CA TYR A 62 18.06 -9.14 2.89
C TYR A 62 17.55 -10.57 3.08
N THR A 63 16.28 -10.71 3.39
CA THR A 63 15.65 -12.02 3.57
C THR A 63 15.00 -12.52 2.30
N ASP A 64 14.91 -11.67 1.29
CA ASP A 64 14.29 -12.01 -0.01
C ASP A 64 12.82 -12.36 0.12
N ARG A 65 12.15 -11.76 1.10
CA ARG A 65 10.76 -12.06 1.45
C ARG A 65 9.89 -10.84 1.28
N PRO A 66 8.62 -11.04 0.89
CA PRO A 66 7.64 -9.95 0.95
C PRO A 66 7.45 -9.47 2.38
N VAL A 67 6.96 -8.25 2.53
CA VAL A 67 6.66 -7.66 3.83
C VAL A 67 5.18 -7.30 3.88
N HIS A 68 4.50 -7.77 4.91
CA HIS A 68 3.14 -7.35 5.23
C HIS A 68 3.18 -6.48 6.47
N LEU A 69 2.59 -5.31 6.34
CA LEU A 69 2.46 -4.36 7.43
C LEU A 69 1.11 -4.60 8.10
N VAL A 70 1.13 -5.02 9.34
CA VAL A 70 -0.09 -5.25 10.12
C VAL A 70 -0.31 -4.03 11.00
N VAL A 71 -1.36 -3.27 10.71
CA VAL A 71 -1.63 -2.01 11.40
C VAL A 71 -2.83 -2.19 12.32
N ALA A 72 -2.59 -2.07 13.62
CA ALA A 72 -3.66 -1.97 14.60
C ALA A 72 -4.12 -0.51 14.65
N PHE A 73 -5.41 -0.29 14.53
CA PHE A 73 -5.96 1.07 14.51
C PHE A 73 -7.17 1.17 15.43
N SER A 74 -7.48 2.40 15.83
CA SER A 74 -8.65 2.67 16.65
C SER A 74 -9.75 3.34 15.82
N SER A 75 -10.98 3.01 16.17
CA SER A 75 -12.18 3.65 15.64
C SER A 75 -12.75 4.55 16.72
N HIS A 76 -13.24 5.71 16.35
CA HIS A 76 -13.66 6.74 17.27
C HIS A 76 -15.08 7.23 16.97
N TYR A 77 -15.72 7.77 17.98
CA TYR A 77 -16.99 8.46 17.83
C TYR A 77 -16.84 9.89 18.30
N CYS A 78 -17.19 10.84 17.45
CA CYS A 78 -17.15 12.24 17.80
C CYS A 78 -18.56 12.72 18.11
N ASP A 79 -18.82 13.11 19.37
CA ASP A 79 -20.11 13.61 19.79
C ASP A 79 -20.47 14.92 19.10
N THR A 80 -19.50 15.78 18.89
CA THR A 80 -19.71 17.08 18.25
C THR A 80 -20.12 16.91 16.79
N CYS A 81 -19.42 16.03 16.07
CA CYS A 81 -19.72 15.75 14.66
C CYS A 81 -20.79 14.69 14.48
N GLN A 82 -21.13 13.95 15.54
CA GLN A 82 -22.05 12.82 15.53
C GLN A 82 -21.68 11.80 14.45
N ARG A 83 -20.40 11.43 14.41
CA ARG A 83 -19.85 10.52 13.41
C ARG A 83 -18.91 9.52 14.00
N HIS A 84 -18.95 8.31 13.45
CA HIS A 84 -17.88 7.33 13.62
C HIS A 84 -16.84 7.55 12.56
N PHE A 85 -15.59 7.38 12.93
CA PHE A 85 -14.48 7.45 11.98
C PHE A 85 -13.29 6.64 12.50
N ASN A 86 -12.45 6.19 11.59
CA ASN A 86 -11.21 5.52 11.95
C ASN A 86 -10.10 6.54 12.06
N ILE A 87 -9.11 6.24 12.90
CA ILE A 87 -7.92 7.07 12.96
C ILE A 87 -7.29 7.15 11.56
N ASP A 88 -6.69 8.29 11.27
CA ASP A 88 -6.12 8.55 9.95
C ASP A 88 -4.89 7.68 9.70
N LEU A 89 -4.94 6.89 8.62
CA LEU A 89 -3.85 6.05 8.15
C LEU A 89 -3.36 6.49 6.77
N SER A 90 -3.73 7.67 6.32
CA SER A 90 -3.44 8.12 4.95
C SER A 90 -1.95 8.28 4.67
N ASP A 91 -1.12 8.44 5.71
CA ASP A 91 0.33 8.45 5.56
C ASP A 91 0.90 7.06 5.23
N LEU A 92 0.15 6.01 5.49
CA LEU A 92 0.57 4.64 5.23
C LEU A 92 -0.03 4.09 3.95
N ALA A 93 -1.34 4.29 3.75
CA ALA A 93 -2.05 3.74 2.60
C ALA A 93 -3.33 4.52 2.33
N PRO A 94 -3.82 4.50 1.08
CA PRO A 94 -5.11 5.09 0.76
C PRO A 94 -6.25 4.39 1.51
N PRO A 95 -7.36 5.08 1.75
CA PRO A 95 -8.53 4.45 2.35
C PRO A 95 -8.97 3.23 1.55
N GLY A 96 -9.17 2.11 2.25
CA GLY A 96 -9.56 0.85 1.62
C GLY A 96 -8.48 0.18 0.77
N GLY A 97 -7.30 0.77 0.65
CA GLY A 97 -6.22 0.19 -0.13
C GLY A 97 -5.56 -1.00 0.55
N HIS A 98 -4.93 -1.85 -0.25
CA HIS A 98 -4.24 -3.05 0.23
C HIS A 98 -2.72 -2.91 0.13
N TYR A 99 -2.23 -1.83 -0.45
CA TYR A 99 -0.80 -1.57 -0.65
C TYR A 99 -0.43 -0.26 0.01
N THR A 100 0.79 -0.20 0.54
CA THR A 100 1.28 1.05 1.12
C THR A 100 1.50 2.11 0.04
N ASN A 101 1.50 3.37 0.45
CA ASN A 101 1.78 4.47 -0.45
C ASN A 101 3.11 4.29 -1.18
N ARG A 102 4.11 3.74 -0.50
CA ARG A 102 5.44 3.52 -1.10
C ARG A 102 5.38 2.58 -2.28
N VAL A 103 4.58 1.52 -2.17
CA VAL A 103 4.40 0.56 -3.27
C VAL A 103 3.71 1.23 -4.45
N ILE A 104 2.65 1.97 -4.18
CA ILE A 104 1.88 2.65 -5.21
C ILE A 104 2.76 3.68 -5.94
N ASP A 105 3.48 4.48 -5.19
CA ASP A 105 4.35 5.51 -5.76
C ASP A 105 5.44 4.90 -6.63
N LEU A 106 6.05 3.82 -6.16
CA LEU A 106 7.09 3.15 -6.92
C LEU A 106 6.54 2.55 -8.21
N ALA A 107 5.39 1.91 -8.14
CA ALA A 107 4.76 1.32 -9.31
C ALA A 107 4.42 2.37 -10.38
N VAL A 108 3.82 3.47 -9.95
CA VAL A 108 3.48 4.55 -10.86
C VAL A 108 4.74 5.17 -11.47
N ARG A 109 5.76 5.38 -10.67
CA ARG A 109 7.02 5.96 -11.13
C ARG A 109 7.71 5.08 -12.16
N VAL A 110 7.74 3.78 -11.92
CA VAL A 110 8.38 2.82 -12.84
C VAL A 110 7.71 2.87 -14.22
N VAL A 111 6.40 3.05 -14.27
CA VAL A 111 5.68 3.14 -15.53
C VAL A 111 5.82 4.55 -16.14
N VAL A 112 5.55 5.58 -15.37
CA VAL A 112 5.45 6.95 -15.89
C VAL A 112 6.82 7.56 -16.15
N GLU A 113 7.75 7.41 -15.20
CA GLU A 113 9.07 8.04 -15.33
C GLU A 113 10.07 7.13 -16.04
N ASP A 114 10.05 5.84 -15.74
CA ASP A 114 11.02 4.92 -16.32
C ASP A 114 10.53 4.27 -17.60
N GLY A 115 9.27 4.43 -17.93
CA GLY A 115 8.72 4.00 -19.21
C GLY A 115 8.47 2.51 -19.34
N LEU A 116 8.41 1.76 -18.24
CA LEU A 116 8.13 0.34 -18.33
C LEU A 116 6.67 0.08 -18.64
N PRO A 117 6.36 -0.85 -19.55
CA PRO A 117 5.00 -1.34 -19.71
C PRO A 117 4.49 -2.00 -18.42
N TYR A 118 3.17 -2.16 -18.31
CA TYR A 118 2.56 -2.64 -17.08
C TYR A 118 3.05 -4.03 -16.64
N ARG A 119 3.18 -4.97 -17.57
CA ARG A 119 3.64 -6.32 -17.21
C ARG A 119 5.11 -6.35 -16.79
N PRO A 120 6.04 -5.75 -17.53
CA PRO A 120 7.41 -5.60 -17.04
C PRO A 120 7.51 -4.84 -15.73
N ALA A 121 6.65 -3.86 -15.49
CA ALA A 121 6.62 -3.15 -14.22
C ALA A 121 6.25 -4.07 -13.07
N SER A 122 5.25 -4.92 -13.26
CA SER A 122 4.87 -5.92 -12.26
C SER A 122 6.03 -6.87 -11.95
N TRP A 123 6.72 -7.34 -12.99
CA TRP A 123 7.89 -8.19 -12.86
C TRP A 123 9.02 -7.49 -12.10
N HIS A 124 9.27 -6.23 -12.44
CA HIS A 124 10.30 -5.42 -11.79
C HIS A 124 10.03 -5.28 -10.29
N LEU A 125 8.79 -4.98 -9.92
CA LEU A 125 8.43 -4.83 -8.50
C LEU A 125 8.68 -6.12 -7.74
N TRP A 126 8.35 -7.26 -8.30
CA TRP A 126 8.61 -8.52 -7.63
C TRP A 126 10.10 -8.83 -7.56
N ARG A 127 10.80 -8.73 -8.68
CA ARG A 127 12.20 -9.11 -8.76
C ARG A 127 13.10 -8.23 -7.90
N ASP A 128 12.89 -6.93 -7.96
CA ASP A 128 13.80 -5.97 -7.34
C ASP A 128 13.30 -5.45 -5.99
N HIS A 129 12.02 -5.58 -5.70
CA HIS A 129 11.43 -5.02 -4.48
C HIS A 129 10.60 -6.01 -3.68
N ARG A 130 10.52 -7.23 -4.11
CA ARG A 130 9.78 -8.31 -3.43
C ARG A 130 8.37 -7.95 -3.03
N VAL A 131 7.69 -7.21 -3.87
CA VAL A 131 6.27 -6.96 -3.72
C VAL A 131 5.58 -7.32 -5.02
N PHE A 132 4.59 -8.19 -4.93
CA PHE A 132 3.83 -8.56 -6.12
C PHE A 132 2.62 -7.64 -6.27
N VAL A 133 2.56 -6.95 -7.39
CA VAL A 133 1.42 -6.13 -7.77
C VAL A 133 0.98 -6.59 -9.16
N PRO A 134 -0.25 -7.08 -9.31
CA PRO A 134 -0.74 -7.46 -10.63
C PRO A 134 -0.67 -6.27 -11.60
N PHE A 135 -0.35 -6.56 -12.85
CA PHE A 135 -0.21 -5.48 -13.84
C PHE A 135 -1.50 -4.67 -14.00
N ALA A 136 -2.66 -5.32 -13.85
CA ALA A 136 -3.93 -4.61 -13.96
C ALA A 136 -4.11 -3.59 -12.82
N THR A 137 -3.61 -3.91 -11.64
CA THR A 137 -3.64 -2.97 -10.51
C THR A 137 -2.75 -1.77 -10.79
N ILE A 138 -1.55 -2.00 -11.33
CA ILE A 138 -0.65 -0.91 -11.71
C ILE A 138 -1.32 -0.03 -12.76
N GLN A 139 -1.94 -0.64 -13.75
CA GLN A 139 -2.66 0.09 -14.79
C GLN A 139 -3.74 0.98 -14.19
N ASN A 140 -4.51 0.45 -13.25
CA ASN A 140 -5.55 1.23 -12.60
C ASN A 140 -4.99 2.43 -11.85
N TRP A 141 -3.87 2.27 -11.18
CA TRP A 141 -3.24 3.38 -10.46
C TRP A 141 -2.75 4.47 -11.42
N VAL A 142 -2.11 4.07 -12.50
CA VAL A 142 -1.59 5.02 -13.49
C VAL A 142 -2.73 5.76 -14.19
N GLU A 143 -3.77 5.04 -14.59
CA GLU A 143 -4.91 5.63 -15.27
C GLU A 143 -5.71 6.56 -14.35
N ALA A 144 -5.88 6.18 -13.09
CA ALA A 144 -6.54 7.04 -12.13
C ALA A 144 -5.79 8.36 -11.93
N GLY A 145 -4.47 8.30 -11.91
CA GLY A 145 -3.64 9.50 -11.82
C GLY A 145 -3.81 10.39 -13.04
N GLY A 146 -3.81 9.80 -14.22
CA GLY A 146 -3.98 10.54 -15.45
C GLY A 146 -5.34 11.22 -15.56
N LYS A 147 -6.40 10.53 -15.19
CA LYS A 147 -7.76 11.04 -15.25
C LYS A 147 -7.98 12.23 -14.32
N LYS A 148 -7.35 12.23 -13.18
CA LYS A 148 -7.52 13.28 -12.19
C LYS A 148 -6.61 14.48 -12.42
N GLY A 149 -5.79 14.43 -13.44
CA GLY A 149 -4.84 15.50 -13.71
C GLY A 149 -3.78 15.61 -12.64
N ALA A 150 -4.13 16.15 -11.51
CA ALA A 150 -3.22 16.19 -10.37
C ALA A 150 -2.90 14.81 -9.84
N GLY A 151 -3.74 13.86 -10.18
CA GLY A 151 -3.60 12.48 -9.77
C GLY A 151 -4.05 12.23 -8.35
N PRO A 152 -4.21 10.97 -7.98
CA PRO A 152 -4.47 10.60 -6.60
C PRO A 152 -3.25 10.83 -5.73
N TYR A 153 -2.10 11.09 -6.34
CA TYR A 153 -0.85 11.29 -5.64
C TYR A 153 -0.50 12.76 -5.65
N PRO A 154 -0.19 13.32 -4.49
CA PRO A 154 0.27 14.70 -4.43
C PRO A 154 1.54 14.90 -5.26
N ARG A 155 1.78 16.13 -5.68
CA ARG A 155 2.95 16.48 -6.47
C ARG A 155 4.25 16.03 -5.84
N HIS A 156 4.35 16.15 -4.53
CA HIS A 156 5.56 15.77 -3.82
C HIS A 156 5.87 14.28 -3.96
N VAL A 157 4.87 13.48 -4.27
CA VAL A 157 5.07 12.04 -4.48
C VAL A 157 5.63 11.78 -5.86
N LEU A 158 5.11 12.48 -6.85
CA LEU A 158 5.52 12.27 -8.23
C LEU A 158 6.62 13.22 -8.64
N GLY A 159 6.66 14.26 -7.96
CA GLY A 159 7.59 15.24 -8.28
C GLY A 159 8.76 15.28 -7.40
N VAL A 160 8.33 15.14 -7.42
CA VAL A 160 8.92 15.57 -7.14
C VAL A 160 9.36 15.49 -6.39
N GLY A 161 9.26 15.38 -6.10
CA GLY A 161 9.31 15.20 -5.57
C GLY A 161 9.29 15.74 -5.34
N THR A 162 9.27 16.08 -5.50
CA THR A 162 8.95 16.62 -5.34
C THR A 162 8.75 16.63 -5.14
#